data_ff5c61b2f26962e0f21e6558bced4f0f
#
_entry.id   ff5c61b2f26962e0f21e6558bced4f0f
#
_cell.length_a   1.000
_cell.length_b   1.000
_cell.length_c   1.000
_cell.angle_alpha   90.00
_cell.angle_beta   90.00
_cell.angle_gamma   90.00
#
_symmetry.space_group_name_H-M   'P 1'
#
loop_
_entity.id
_entity.type
_entity.pdbx_description
1 polymer ?
#
loop_
_entity_poly.entity_id
_entity_poly.type
_entity_poly.pdbx_seq_one_letter_code
_entity_poly.pdbx_strand_id
1 'polypeptide(L)'
;MIWRTILFAFATAAYADYDCHVSLWRGESLSFLLPDEACEVSGEAPGIEVQTGTLLPVRYLADNAALEYKTVADRAVYGSRAPGVHFATVMASRGADSGSYRFGNLVVTVVDRTLPPPKEWKYYLDLWQHPWAVARVNGCEPFSPSHYKAMEPLWRQLADAGQKTLTVTLVDRPWNKQCRDAYHSMVVRRKDAMGKWSFDYSRFDEYVVFGRACGIGPHISCYTMCPWEYVVDYEGPDGTTVKMVAKPGTAEFDDYWHDFLEDFERHLKEKGWLSDTYVAMDERSPEDLDYIAKFVRHVAPGLKISVAGNRPLSAFAGIDIDSYSHSFRRMDDQFIRDALLRKRQGLITTYYVCCEPPRPNTFMGSGAGEAFVCSFYPVVLNLDGFLRWAYNSWGEDPLRDMTYRRWASGDTALVYPDGSPSWRFLELKNGIQQAEKFCILHDMGARKDDLDELRRMFVLRDVQTGTDYARLRDKVIEILNKR
;
A
#
# COMPACT_ATOMS: atom_id res chain seq x y z
N MET A 1 -20.61 -20.09 -19.51
CA MET A 1 -21.91 -19.47 -19.13
C MET A 1 -21.83 -18.69 -17.83
N ILE A 2 -20.66 -18.13 -17.48
CA ILE A 2 -20.42 -17.39 -16.22
C ILE A 2 -19.98 -15.92 -16.50
N TRP A 3 -19.80 -15.56 -17.76
CA TRP A 3 -19.44 -14.20 -18.18
C TRP A 3 -20.56 -13.16 -18.01
N ARG A 4 -21.78 -13.57 -17.68
CA ARG A 4 -22.96 -12.68 -17.58
C ARG A 4 -23.18 -12.08 -16.18
N THR A 5 -22.47 -12.51 -15.14
CA THR A 5 -22.83 -12.13 -13.76
C THR A 5 -21.96 -11.01 -13.18
N ILE A 6 -20.87 -10.59 -13.84
CA ILE A 6 -20.03 -9.47 -13.36
C ILE A 6 -20.40 -8.13 -14.05
N LEU A 7 -21.18 -8.18 -15.13
CA LEU A 7 -21.56 -7.01 -15.95
C LEU A 7 -23.02 -6.59 -15.84
N PHE A 8 -23.85 -7.20 -14.98
CA PHE A 8 -25.29 -6.96 -14.97
C PHE A 8 -25.84 -6.47 -13.63
N ALA A 9 -25.57 -5.18 -13.33
CA ALA A 9 -26.51 -4.41 -12.55
C ALA A 9 -27.12 -3.24 -13.33
N PHE A 10 -26.85 -3.10 -14.64
CA PHE A 10 -27.48 -2.09 -15.49
C PHE A 10 -27.70 -2.62 -16.91
N ALA A 11 -28.70 -3.44 -17.13
CA ALA A 11 -29.18 -3.69 -18.48
C ALA A 11 -30.64 -4.09 -18.43
N THR A 12 -31.51 -3.12 -18.61
CA THR A 12 -32.67 -3.15 -19.54
C THR A 12 -33.31 -1.78 -19.54
N ALA A 13 -32.86 -0.88 -20.41
CA ALA A 13 -33.69 0.19 -20.95
C ALA A 13 -33.07 0.69 -22.25
N ALA A 14 -33.93 1.01 -23.19
CA ALA A 14 -33.63 1.38 -24.56
C ALA A 14 -32.52 2.41 -24.73
N TYR A 15 -31.81 2.31 -25.85
CA TYR A 15 -30.85 3.28 -26.38
C TYR A 15 -31.44 4.70 -26.35
N ALA A 16 -31.07 5.46 -25.35
CA ALA A 16 -31.24 6.90 -25.27
C ALA A 16 -29.95 7.46 -24.68
N ASP A 17 -29.54 8.63 -25.13
CA ASP A 17 -28.33 9.38 -24.74
C ASP A 17 -28.11 9.40 -23.21
N TYR A 18 -27.45 8.40 -22.65
CA TYR A 18 -27.08 8.41 -21.24
C TYR A 18 -25.73 9.05 -21.08
N ASP A 19 -25.74 10.28 -20.58
CA ASP A 19 -24.53 10.91 -20.09
C ASP A 19 -23.95 10.13 -18.90
N CYS A 20 -22.66 9.81 -18.95
CA CYS A 20 -21.92 9.30 -17.82
C CYS A 20 -21.51 10.49 -16.93
N HIS A 21 -21.98 10.52 -15.71
CA HIS A 21 -21.71 11.62 -14.78
C HIS A 21 -20.65 11.23 -13.75
N VAL A 22 -19.64 12.09 -13.57
CA VAL A 22 -18.64 11.96 -12.52
C VAL A 22 -18.47 13.30 -11.81
N SER A 23 -18.31 13.26 -10.50
CA SER A 23 -18.04 14.44 -9.68
C SER A 23 -16.77 14.24 -8.89
N LEU A 24 -15.92 15.26 -8.82
CA LEU A 24 -14.64 15.23 -8.11
C LEU A 24 -14.27 16.60 -7.56
N TRP A 25 -13.36 16.62 -6.58
CA TRP A 25 -12.78 17.86 -6.07
C TRP A 25 -11.61 18.31 -6.95
N ARG A 26 -11.21 19.57 -6.86
CA ARG A 26 -9.92 20.03 -7.42
C ARG A 26 -8.78 19.25 -6.80
N GLY A 27 -7.78 18.87 -7.58
CA GLY A 27 -6.64 18.07 -7.15
C GLY A 27 -6.91 16.57 -7.04
N GLU A 28 -8.12 16.13 -7.37
CA GLU A 28 -8.49 14.70 -7.37
C GLU A 28 -8.28 14.07 -8.75
N SER A 29 -7.98 12.76 -8.74
CA SER A 29 -8.08 11.90 -9.91
C SER A 29 -9.01 10.73 -9.62
N LEU A 30 -10.01 10.48 -10.45
CA LEU A 30 -10.97 9.42 -10.26
C LEU A 30 -11.00 8.49 -11.48
N SER A 31 -10.74 7.20 -11.25
CA SER A 31 -10.80 6.16 -12.29
C SER A 31 -12.11 5.37 -12.16
N PHE A 32 -12.79 5.12 -13.27
CA PHE A 32 -14.06 4.39 -13.30
C PHE A 32 -14.22 3.64 -14.62
N LEU A 33 -15.02 2.56 -14.60
CA LEU A 33 -15.35 1.81 -15.80
C LEU A 33 -16.35 2.59 -16.64
N LEU A 34 -16.10 2.66 -17.93
CA LEU A 34 -17.07 3.21 -18.88
C LEU A 34 -18.19 2.19 -19.12
N PRO A 35 -19.46 2.63 -19.13
CA PRO A 35 -20.60 1.71 -19.17
C PRO A 35 -20.74 0.92 -20.45
N ASP A 36 -20.23 1.40 -21.59
CA ASP A 36 -20.29 0.74 -22.88
C ASP A 36 -19.24 1.31 -23.85
N GLU A 37 -18.94 0.58 -24.95
CA GLU A 37 -18.12 1.02 -26.08
C GLU A 37 -18.68 2.31 -26.75
N ALA A 38 -19.97 2.58 -26.59
CA ALA A 38 -20.64 3.76 -27.10
C ALA A 38 -20.34 5.05 -26.32
N CYS A 39 -19.67 4.98 -25.16
CA CYS A 39 -19.31 6.17 -24.42
C CYS A 39 -18.11 6.87 -25.10
N GLU A 40 -18.42 7.80 -26.01
CA GLU A 40 -17.40 8.66 -26.59
C GLU A 40 -16.94 9.70 -25.58
N VAL A 41 -15.63 9.73 -25.36
CA VAL A 41 -14.97 10.75 -24.55
C VAL A 41 -14.14 11.62 -25.49
N SER A 42 -14.56 12.89 -25.65
CA SER A 42 -13.89 13.85 -26.55
C SER A 42 -14.09 15.26 -26.04
N GLY A 43 -13.14 16.14 -26.32
CA GLY A 43 -13.16 17.53 -25.90
C GLY A 43 -12.05 17.87 -24.91
N GLU A 44 -11.89 19.15 -24.65
CA GLU A 44 -10.91 19.72 -23.74
C GLU A 44 -11.57 20.74 -22.81
N ALA A 45 -11.09 20.82 -21.57
CA ALA A 45 -11.48 21.88 -20.65
C ALA A 45 -10.26 22.32 -19.82
N PRO A 46 -10.10 23.61 -19.54
CA PRO A 46 -8.97 24.11 -18.77
C PRO A 46 -8.88 23.48 -17.39
N GLY A 47 -7.73 22.91 -17.08
CA GLY A 47 -7.47 22.29 -15.78
C GLY A 47 -8.13 20.92 -15.54
N ILE A 48 -8.79 20.35 -16.56
CA ILE A 48 -9.36 19.01 -16.50
C ILE A 48 -8.74 18.13 -17.58
N GLU A 49 -8.17 17.01 -17.17
CA GLU A 49 -7.60 16.00 -18.05
C GLU A 49 -8.44 14.73 -17.98
N VAL A 50 -8.76 14.15 -19.13
CA VAL A 50 -9.47 12.88 -19.23
C VAL A 50 -8.62 11.91 -20.03
N GLN A 51 -8.21 10.84 -19.39
CA GLN A 51 -7.49 9.73 -20.02
C GLN A 51 -8.40 8.53 -20.13
N THR A 52 -8.49 7.93 -21.31
CA THR A 52 -9.23 6.69 -21.52
C THR A 52 -8.27 5.54 -21.78
N GLY A 53 -8.66 4.34 -21.36
CA GLY A 53 -7.87 3.15 -21.56
C GLY A 53 -8.72 1.88 -21.58
N THR A 54 -8.01 0.77 -21.74
CA THR A 54 -8.61 -0.56 -21.80
C THR A 54 -7.93 -1.45 -20.77
N LEU A 55 -8.72 -2.27 -20.07
CA LEU A 55 -8.19 -3.31 -19.20
C LEU A 55 -7.78 -4.51 -20.04
N LEU A 56 -6.52 -4.93 -19.89
CA LEU A 56 -6.00 -6.12 -20.57
C LEU A 56 -6.18 -7.35 -19.68
N PRO A 57 -6.56 -8.51 -20.26
CA PRO A 57 -6.71 -9.75 -19.52
C PRO A 57 -5.36 -10.30 -19.07
N VAL A 58 -5.33 -10.84 -17.83
CA VAL A 58 -4.20 -11.56 -17.24
C VAL A 58 -4.71 -12.87 -16.66
N ARG A 59 -3.92 -13.93 -16.74
CA ARG A 59 -4.25 -15.22 -16.13
C ARG A 59 -4.22 -15.14 -14.61
N TYR A 60 -5.13 -15.85 -13.98
CA TYR A 60 -5.07 -16.09 -12.54
C TYR A 60 -5.53 -17.50 -12.22
N LEU A 61 -5.07 -18.03 -11.10
CA LEU A 61 -5.63 -19.24 -10.50
C LEU A 61 -6.76 -18.83 -9.56
N ALA A 62 -7.94 -19.38 -9.79
CA ALA A 62 -9.01 -19.28 -8.82
C ALA A 62 -8.75 -20.30 -7.71
N ASP A 63 -8.59 -19.81 -6.50
CA ASP A 63 -8.44 -20.57 -5.25
C ASP A 63 -7.72 -21.92 -5.32
N ASN A 64 -6.70 -22.09 -4.56
CA ASN A 64 -5.82 -23.23 -4.28
C ASN A 64 -6.27 -24.67 -4.64
N ALA A 65 -7.48 -24.90 -5.07
CA ALA A 65 -8.04 -26.22 -5.34
C ALA A 65 -8.21 -26.53 -6.84
N ALA A 66 -8.20 -25.54 -7.70
CA ALA A 66 -8.44 -25.77 -9.13
C ALA A 66 -7.19 -25.44 -9.93
N LEU A 67 -6.64 -26.43 -10.58
CA LEU A 67 -5.62 -26.30 -11.64
C LEU A 67 -6.16 -25.55 -12.89
N GLU A 68 -7.28 -24.84 -12.76
CA GLU A 68 -7.92 -24.11 -13.83
C GLU A 68 -7.47 -22.67 -13.86
N TYR A 69 -6.70 -22.32 -14.88
CA TYR A 69 -6.31 -20.93 -15.15
C TYR A 69 -7.47 -20.17 -15.79
N LYS A 70 -7.85 -19.04 -15.18
CA LYS A 70 -8.83 -18.12 -15.74
C LYS A 70 -8.14 -16.86 -16.24
N THR A 71 -8.76 -16.19 -17.21
CA THR A 71 -8.31 -14.90 -17.70
C THR A 71 -9.22 -13.82 -17.12
N VAL A 72 -8.64 -12.81 -16.49
CA VAL A 72 -9.34 -11.67 -15.87
C VAL A 72 -8.80 -10.38 -16.44
N ALA A 73 -9.68 -9.43 -16.70
CA ALA A 73 -9.28 -8.08 -17.08
C ALA A 73 -8.86 -7.29 -15.82
N ASP A 74 -7.57 -7.11 -15.63
CA ASP A 74 -7.00 -6.45 -14.45
C ASP A 74 -5.92 -5.43 -14.80
N ARG A 75 -5.15 -5.67 -15.85
CA ARG A 75 -4.07 -4.79 -16.27
C ARG A 75 -4.63 -3.57 -17.00
N ALA A 76 -4.30 -2.38 -16.51
CA ALA A 76 -4.71 -1.12 -17.12
C ALA A 76 -3.69 -0.68 -18.18
N VAL A 77 -4.18 -0.23 -19.35
CA VAL A 77 -3.38 0.39 -20.41
C VAL A 77 -4.07 1.66 -20.88
N TYR A 78 -3.41 2.79 -20.70
CA TYR A 78 -3.94 4.09 -21.07
C TYR A 78 -3.85 4.36 -22.59
N GLY A 79 -4.81 5.11 -23.10
CA GLY A 79 -4.78 5.65 -24.47
C GLY A 79 -5.06 4.66 -25.59
N SER A 80 -5.54 3.43 -25.30
CA SER A 80 -5.86 2.40 -26.30
C SER A 80 -7.33 2.01 -26.24
N ARG A 81 -8.04 2.10 -27.38
CA ARG A 81 -9.37 1.50 -27.57
C ARG A 81 -9.23 0.19 -28.34
N ALA A 82 -8.99 -0.88 -27.62
CA ALA A 82 -9.05 -2.24 -28.12
C ALA A 82 -10.36 -2.91 -27.65
N PRO A 83 -10.83 -3.99 -28.28
CA PRO A 83 -11.95 -4.77 -27.73
C PRO A 83 -11.65 -5.20 -26.29
N GLY A 84 -12.53 -4.85 -25.34
CA GLY A 84 -12.36 -5.16 -23.92
C GLY A 84 -13.12 -4.20 -23.01
N VAL A 85 -12.83 -4.25 -21.73
CA VAL A 85 -13.43 -3.35 -20.74
C VAL A 85 -12.70 -2.01 -20.79
N HIS A 86 -13.42 -0.93 -21.07
CA HIS A 86 -12.89 0.41 -21.13
C HIS A 86 -13.05 1.14 -19.79
N PHE A 87 -12.12 2.02 -19.49
CA PHE A 87 -12.17 2.88 -18.32
C PHE A 87 -11.77 4.31 -18.68
N ALA A 88 -12.14 5.25 -17.83
CA ALA A 88 -11.62 6.61 -17.86
C ALA A 88 -11.01 6.98 -16.51
N THR A 89 -9.96 7.80 -16.55
CA THR A 89 -9.43 8.51 -15.39
C THR A 89 -9.61 10.00 -15.66
N VAL A 90 -10.39 10.66 -14.82
CA VAL A 90 -10.60 12.10 -14.86
C VAL A 90 -9.74 12.73 -13.78
N MET A 91 -8.98 13.75 -14.14
CA MET A 91 -8.13 14.52 -13.23
C MET A 91 -8.56 15.99 -13.28
N ALA A 92 -8.90 16.58 -12.13
CA ALA A 92 -9.10 18.01 -11.99
C ALA A 92 -7.87 18.63 -11.33
N SER A 93 -7.21 19.56 -11.98
CA SER A 93 -6.10 20.29 -11.36
C SER A 93 -6.59 21.10 -10.16
N ARG A 94 -5.69 21.44 -9.23
CA ARG A 94 -6.02 22.29 -8.08
C ARG A 94 -6.42 23.71 -8.47
N GLY A 95 -6.06 24.16 -9.67
CA GLY A 95 -6.44 25.44 -10.24
C GLY A 95 -7.64 25.39 -11.18
N ALA A 96 -8.30 24.24 -11.34
CA ALA A 96 -9.49 24.13 -12.17
C ALA A 96 -10.65 24.96 -11.59
N ASP A 97 -11.46 25.55 -12.46
CA ASP A 97 -12.69 26.22 -12.02
C ASP A 97 -13.74 25.18 -11.60
N SER A 98 -14.56 25.52 -10.61
CA SER A 98 -15.73 24.71 -10.25
C SER A 98 -16.83 24.85 -11.29
N GLY A 99 -17.49 23.76 -11.63
CA GLY A 99 -18.53 23.76 -12.65
C GLY A 99 -18.74 22.39 -13.26
N SER A 100 -19.58 22.34 -14.30
CA SER A 100 -19.81 21.11 -15.06
C SER A 100 -19.27 21.27 -16.48
N TYR A 101 -18.50 20.26 -16.91
CA TYR A 101 -17.80 20.23 -18.19
C TYR A 101 -18.19 18.98 -18.94
N ARG A 102 -18.32 19.08 -20.26
CA ARG A 102 -18.75 17.97 -21.11
C ARG A 102 -17.61 17.49 -22.00
N PHE A 103 -17.39 16.19 -22.00
CA PHE A 103 -16.41 15.50 -22.84
C PHE A 103 -17.14 14.37 -23.61
N GLY A 104 -17.77 14.71 -24.76
CA GLY A 104 -18.66 13.78 -25.43
C GLY A 104 -19.85 13.41 -24.53
N ASN A 105 -20.01 12.13 -24.23
CA ASN A 105 -21.05 11.64 -23.32
C ASN A 105 -20.65 11.65 -21.85
N LEU A 106 -19.42 12.07 -21.52
CA LEU A 106 -18.96 12.19 -20.15
C LEU A 106 -19.20 13.62 -19.64
N VAL A 107 -19.92 13.75 -18.54
CA VAL A 107 -20.14 15.01 -17.82
C VAL A 107 -19.33 14.99 -16.54
N VAL A 108 -18.36 15.89 -16.44
CA VAL A 108 -17.49 16.06 -15.28
C VAL A 108 -17.94 17.25 -14.47
N THR A 109 -18.26 17.04 -13.20
CA THR A 109 -18.55 18.13 -12.26
C THR A 109 -17.40 18.34 -11.30
N VAL A 110 -16.75 19.50 -11.35
CA VAL A 110 -15.74 19.93 -10.40
C VAL A 110 -16.42 20.65 -9.24
N VAL A 111 -16.35 20.05 -8.04
CA VAL A 111 -16.93 20.62 -6.82
C VAL A 111 -15.99 21.70 -6.29
N ASP A 112 -16.57 22.78 -5.71
CA ASP A 112 -15.81 23.90 -5.13
C ASP A 112 -15.14 23.52 -3.79
N ARG A 113 -14.26 22.52 -3.86
CA ARG A 113 -13.39 22.05 -2.78
C ARG A 113 -12.09 21.56 -3.38
N THR A 114 -11.02 21.57 -2.58
CA THR A 114 -9.68 21.19 -3.05
C THR A 114 -9.11 20.05 -2.20
N LEU A 115 -8.67 19.01 -2.85
CA LEU A 115 -7.86 17.95 -2.24
C LEU A 115 -6.39 18.43 -2.24
N PRO A 116 -5.68 18.43 -1.10
CA PRO A 116 -4.28 18.81 -1.03
C PRO A 116 -3.40 17.82 -1.82
N PRO A 117 -2.13 18.17 -2.11
CA PRO A 117 -1.21 17.23 -2.74
C PRO A 117 -0.99 15.99 -1.87
N PRO A 118 -0.75 14.80 -2.47
CA PRO A 118 -0.64 13.52 -1.76
C PRO A 118 0.34 13.49 -0.58
N LYS A 119 1.45 14.24 -0.67
CA LYS A 119 2.42 14.38 0.42
C LYS A 119 1.82 15.01 1.71
N GLU A 120 0.75 15.80 1.57
CA GLU A 120 0.08 16.50 2.67
C GLU A 120 -1.12 15.72 3.24
N TRP A 121 -1.51 14.60 2.62
CA TRP A 121 -2.61 13.78 3.13
C TRP A 121 -2.29 13.22 4.50
N LYS A 122 -3.32 13.15 5.34
CA LYS A 122 -3.23 12.53 6.67
C LYS A 122 -3.28 11.01 6.61
N TYR A 123 -3.84 10.47 5.55
CA TYR A 123 -3.96 9.04 5.34
C TYR A 123 -2.58 8.35 5.35
N TYR A 124 -2.42 7.35 6.19
CA TYR A 124 -1.19 6.59 6.32
C TYR A 124 -1.21 5.36 5.40
N LEU A 125 -0.66 5.51 4.20
CA LEU A 125 -0.48 4.42 3.26
C LEU A 125 0.89 3.77 3.45
N ASP A 126 0.91 2.44 3.59
CA ASP A 126 2.13 1.63 3.68
C ASP A 126 2.04 0.40 2.76
N LEU A 127 2.41 0.57 1.50
CA LEU A 127 2.57 -0.53 0.54
C LEU A 127 4.05 -0.87 0.42
N TRP A 128 4.46 -2.10 0.80
CA TRP A 128 5.86 -2.47 0.81
C TRP A 128 6.43 -2.61 -0.59
N GLN A 129 7.52 -1.90 -0.85
CA GLN A 129 8.22 -1.88 -2.11
C GLN A 129 9.27 -2.97 -2.18
N HIS A 130 9.44 -3.58 -3.36
CA HIS A 130 10.39 -4.64 -3.61
C HIS A 130 11.40 -4.26 -4.71
N PRO A 131 12.51 -3.56 -4.38
CA PRO A 131 13.49 -3.10 -5.38
C PRO A 131 14.11 -4.26 -6.18
N TRP A 132 14.46 -5.38 -5.55
CA TRP A 132 15.12 -6.51 -6.24
C TRP A 132 14.23 -7.17 -7.30
N ALA A 133 12.92 -7.17 -7.12
CA ALA A 133 11.99 -7.61 -8.15
C ALA A 133 12.04 -6.70 -9.39
N VAL A 134 12.21 -5.38 -9.20
CA VAL A 134 12.41 -4.42 -10.31
C VAL A 134 13.73 -4.69 -11.03
N ALA A 135 14.81 -4.93 -10.29
CA ALA A 135 16.11 -5.25 -10.88
C ALA A 135 16.05 -6.50 -11.76
N ARG A 136 15.48 -7.61 -11.25
CA ARG A 136 15.34 -8.85 -12.00
C ARG A 136 14.54 -8.68 -13.29
N VAL A 137 13.36 -8.09 -13.20
CA VAL A 137 12.46 -7.99 -14.35
C VAL A 137 13.02 -7.07 -15.44
N ASN A 138 13.77 -6.06 -15.06
CA ASN A 138 14.41 -5.14 -16.00
C ASN A 138 15.85 -5.55 -16.39
N GLY A 139 16.37 -6.67 -15.88
CA GLY A 139 17.73 -7.13 -16.13
C GLY A 139 18.80 -6.12 -15.68
N CYS A 140 18.56 -5.38 -14.61
CA CYS A 140 19.46 -4.37 -14.08
C CYS A 140 20.27 -4.93 -12.90
N GLU A 141 21.52 -4.44 -12.78
CA GLU A 141 22.28 -4.61 -11.54
C GLU A 141 21.58 -3.82 -10.41
N PRO A 142 21.31 -4.46 -9.25
CA PRO A 142 20.65 -3.79 -8.13
C PRO A 142 21.35 -2.47 -7.72
N PHE A 143 20.55 -1.42 -7.56
CA PHE A 143 20.97 -0.06 -7.19
C PHE A 143 21.93 0.63 -8.17
N SER A 144 22.05 0.13 -9.40
CA SER A 144 22.71 0.84 -10.50
C SER A 144 21.85 2.02 -11.01
N PRO A 145 22.42 2.96 -11.76
CA PRO A 145 21.63 4.05 -12.38
C PRO A 145 20.46 3.56 -13.24
N SER A 146 20.62 2.45 -13.96
CA SER A 146 19.54 1.83 -14.75
C SER A 146 18.44 1.25 -13.86
N HIS A 147 18.79 0.70 -12.69
CA HIS A 147 17.82 0.21 -11.74
C HIS A 147 16.99 1.35 -11.10
N TYR A 148 17.64 2.44 -10.67
CA TYR A 148 16.94 3.63 -10.18
C TYR A 148 15.99 4.20 -11.23
N LYS A 149 16.41 4.25 -12.50
CA LYS A 149 15.56 4.68 -13.61
C LYS A 149 14.34 3.76 -13.80
N ALA A 150 14.50 2.46 -13.61
CA ALA A 150 13.39 1.49 -13.70
C ALA A 150 12.44 1.59 -12.51
N MET A 151 12.92 1.91 -11.31
CA MET A 151 12.10 2.10 -10.11
C MET A 151 11.32 3.41 -10.13
N GLU A 152 11.86 4.48 -10.70
CA GLU A 152 11.31 5.84 -10.60
C GLU A 152 9.82 5.95 -10.94
N PRO A 153 9.30 5.44 -12.08
CA PRO A 153 7.89 5.56 -12.42
C PRO A 153 6.99 4.84 -11.41
N LEU A 154 7.42 3.70 -10.89
CA LEU A 154 6.68 2.93 -9.90
C LEU A 154 6.63 3.65 -8.54
N TRP A 155 7.75 4.23 -8.07
CA TRP A 155 7.79 4.98 -6.81
C TRP A 155 7.03 6.31 -6.90
N ARG A 156 7.08 7.01 -8.05
CA ARG A 156 6.24 8.20 -8.28
C ARG A 156 4.76 7.87 -8.30
N GLN A 157 4.37 6.77 -8.95
CA GLN A 157 2.98 6.30 -8.94
C GLN A 157 2.49 5.99 -7.52
N LEU A 158 3.36 5.41 -6.70
CA LEU A 158 3.07 5.12 -5.31
C LEU A 158 2.96 6.39 -4.47
N ALA A 159 3.85 7.36 -4.69
CA ALA A 159 3.80 8.68 -4.05
C ALA A 159 2.51 9.44 -4.41
N ASP A 160 2.05 9.34 -5.66
CA ASP A 160 0.78 9.92 -6.11
C ASP A 160 -0.46 9.25 -5.48
N ALA A 161 -0.30 8.08 -4.90
CA ALA A 161 -1.31 7.43 -4.06
C ALA A 161 -1.20 7.82 -2.57
N GLY A 162 -0.24 8.67 -2.20
CA GLY A 162 -0.06 9.16 -0.83
C GLY A 162 0.80 8.27 0.07
N GLN A 163 1.70 7.46 -0.50
CA GLN A 163 2.60 6.59 0.26
C GLN A 163 3.41 7.37 1.29
N LYS A 164 3.34 6.93 2.55
CA LYS A 164 4.05 7.56 3.67
C LYS A 164 5.35 6.85 4.05
N THR A 165 5.51 5.60 3.66
CA THR A 165 6.56 4.73 4.20
C THR A 165 7.45 4.19 3.09
N LEU A 166 8.77 4.38 3.22
CA LEU A 166 9.75 3.72 2.40
C LEU A 166 10.18 2.42 3.09
N THR A 167 10.01 1.28 2.41
CA THR A 167 10.42 -0.04 2.91
C THR A 167 11.90 -0.25 2.70
N VAL A 168 12.63 -0.45 3.78
CA VAL A 168 14.07 -0.74 3.81
C VAL A 168 14.30 -2.07 4.51
N THR A 169 15.32 -2.82 4.11
CA THR A 169 15.72 -4.05 4.80
C THR A 169 17.10 -3.91 5.43
N LEU A 170 17.19 -4.27 6.71
CA LEU A 170 18.44 -4.26 7.50
C LEU A 170 19.12 -5.63 7.57
N VAL A 171 18.45 -6.67 7.11
CA VAL A 171 18.94 -8.06 7.08
C VAL A 171 18.58 -8.71 5.77
N ASP A 172 19.30 -9.77 5.42
CA ASP A 172 18.96 -10.58 4.25
C ASP A 172 17.74 -11.47 4.56
N ARG A 173 16.85 -11.57 3.57
CA ARG A 173 15.70 -12.49 3.61
C ARG A 173 14.84 -12.36 4.88
N PRO A 174 14.39 -11.17 5.26
CA PRO A 174 13.62 -10.95 6.49
C PRO A 174 12.37 -11.85 6.58
N TRP A 175 11.75 -12.16 5.44
CA TRP A 175 10.57 -13.02 5.28
C TRP A 175 10.87 -14.36 4.61
N ASN A 176 12.10 -14.85 4.71
CA ASN A 176 12.55 -16.12 4.13
C ASN A 176 12.21 -16.24 2.62
N LYS A 177 11.37 -17.23 2.28
CA LYS A 177 11.00 -17.54 0.88
C LYS A 177 9.61 -16.99 0.49
N GLN A 178 9.13 -15.95 1.15
CA GLN A 178 7.81 -15.36 0.85
C GLN A 178 7.77 -14.77 -0.55
N CYS A 179 8.84 -14.11 -0.99
CA CYS A 179 8.95 -13.46 -2.29
C CYS A 179 9.75 -14.31 -3.29
N ARG A 180 9.57 -14.05 -4.57
CA ARG A 180 10.36 -14.66 -5.65
C ARG A 180 11.81 -14.22 -5.59
N ASP A 181 12.03 -12.94 -5.47
CA ASP A 181 13.34 -12.35 -5.29
C ASP A 181 13.63 -12.20 -3.81
N ALA A 182 14.85 -12.51 -3.38
CA ALA A 182 15.24 -12.26 -2.00
C ALA A 182 15.39 -10.75 -1.76
N TYR A 183 14.91 -10.29 -0.61
CA TYR A 183 15.37 -9.02 -0.10
C TYR A 183 16.77 -9.18 0.47
N HIS A 184 17.64 -8.21 0.23
CA HIS A 184 18.97 -8.14 0.80
C HIS A 184 19.10 -6.97 1.76
N SER A 185 20.05 -7.04 2.67
CA SER A 185 20.36 -5.91 3.54
C SER A 185 20.79 -4.69 2.73
N MET A 186 20.26 -3.51 3.06
CA MET A 186 20.71 -2.24 2.50
C MET A 186 21.87 -1.62 3.31
N VAL A 187 22.29 -2.30 4.41
CA VAL A 187 23.45 -1.95 5.21
C VAL A 187 24.42 -3.10 5.19
N VAL A 188 25.68 -2.85 4.82
CA VAL A 188 26.72 -3.87 4.91
C VAL A 188 27.28 -3.87 6.32
N ARG A 189 27.26 -5.03 6.98
CA ARG A 189 27.85 -5.25 8.31
C ARG A 189 29.12 -6.06 8.17
N ARG A 190 30.18 -5.59 8.80
CA ARG A 190 31.48 -6.29 8.84
C ARG A 190 31.93 -6.48 10.27
N LYS A 191 32.47 -7.63 10.56
CA LYS A 191 33.12 -7.93 11.84
C LYS A 191 34.57 -8.31 11.59
N ASP A 192 35.52 -7.54 12.14
CA ASP A 192 36.95 -7.81 11.96
C ASP A 192 37.45 -8.95 12.83
N ALA A 193 38.75 -9.30 12.68
CA ALA A 193 39.40 -10.39 13.44
C ALA A 193 39.49 -10.14 14.97
N MET A 194 39.30 -8.88 15.41
CA MET A 194 39.26 -8.50 16.83
C MET A 194 37.81 -8.45 17.35
N GLY A 195 36.83 -8.80 16.52
CA GLY A 195 35.42 -8.79 16.87
C GLY A 195 34.73 -7.41 16.80
N LYS A 196 35.39 -6.41 16.25
CA LYS A 196 34.82 -5.05 16.12
C LYS A 196 33.93 -4.95 14.91
N TRP A 197 32.73 -4.39 15.11
CA TRP A 197 31.78 -4.11 14.06
C TRP A 197 32.09 -2.81 13.30
N SER A 198 31.76 -2.82 11.99
CA SER A 198 31.70 -1.64 11.14
C SER A 198 30.52 -1.74 10.17
N PHE A 199 29.97 -0.58 9.80
CA PHE A 199 28.71 -0.49 9.02
C PHE A 199 28.88 0.44 7.84
N ASP A 200 28.37 0.03 6.67
CA ASP A 200 28.35 0.84 5.47
C ASP A 200 26.89 1.10 5.07
N TYR A 201 26.49 2.35 5.16
CA TYR A 201 25.13 2.84 4.90
C TYR A 201 24.95 3.39 3.48
N SER A 202 25.93 3.30 2.61
CA SER A 202 25.91 3.95 1.27
C SER A 202 24.64 3.60 0.50
N ARG A 203 24.28 2.31 0.41
CA ARG A 203 23.07 1.87 -0.29
C ARG A 203 21.80 2.32 0.42
N PHE A 204 21.76 2.28 1.73
CA PHE A 204 20.63 2.76 2.52
C PHE A 204 20.40 4.24 2.25
N ASP A 205 21.44 5.06 2.32
CA ASP A 205 21.38 6.50 2.11
C ASP A 205 20.89 6.86 0.70
N GLU A 206 21.48 6.24 -0.32
CA GLU A 206 21.09 6.47 -1.71
C GLU A 206 19.62 6.10 -1.95
N TYR A 207 19.17 4.99 -1.42
CA TYR A 207 17.79 4.54 -1.58
C TYR A 207 16.79 5.43 -0.84
N VAL A 208 17.11 5.92 0.36
CA VAL A 208 16.27 6.88 1.09
C VAL A 208 16.17 8.20 0.35
N VAL A 209 17.29 8.74 -0.14
CA VAL A 209 17.32 9.96 -0.95
C VAL A 209 16.48 9.80 -2.21
N PHE A 210 16.63 8.69 -2.91
CA PHE A 210 15.85 8.38 -4.10
C PHE A 210 14.35 8.28 -3.82
N GLY A 211 13.95 7.53 -2.80
CA GLY A 211 12.52 7.38 -2.43
C GLY A 211 11.87 8.72 -2.10
N ARG A 212 12.57 9.58 -1.35
CA ARG A 212 12.10 10.94 -1.04
C ARG A 212 12.04 11.84 -2.27
N ALA A 213 12.99 11.71 -3.19
CA ALA A 213 12.97 12.44 -4.48
C ALA A 213 11.80 12.01 -5.37
N CYS A 214 11.35 10.76 -5.27
CA CYS A 214 10.12 10.29 -5.92
C CYS A 214 8.85 10.80 -5.25
N GLY A 215 8.93 11.36 -4.03
CA GLY A 215 7.80 11.89 -3.27
C GLY A 215 7.25 10.95 -2.19
N ILE A 216 7.90 9.81 -1.92
CA ILE A 216 7.55 8.91 -0.83
C ILE A 216 8.09 9.46 0.51
N GLY A 217 7.30 9.37 1.54
CA GLY A 217 7.75 9.74 2.87
C GLY A 217 6.71 10.48 3.72
N PRO A 218 7.11 10.93 4.92
CA PRO A 218 8.51 11.02 5.39
C PRO A 218 9.10 9.75 6.00
N HIS A 219 8.29 8.72 6.31
CA HIS A 219 8.67 7.59 7.14
C HIS A 219 9.60 6.58 6.44
N ILE A 220 10.48 5.98 7.22
CA ILE A 220 11.40 4.92 6.80
C ILE A 220 11.14 3.71 7.69
N SER A 221 10.64 2.61 7.14
CA SER A 221 10.41 1.35 7.87
C SER A 221 11.51 0.35 7.58
N CYS A 222 12.34 0.09 8.61
CA CYS A 222 13.54 -0.72 8.52
C CYS A 222 13.26 -2.14 9.01
N TYR A 223 13.01 -3.05 8.10
CA TYR A 223 12.79 -4.49 8.35
C TYR A 223 14.12 -5.24 8.38
N THR A 224 14.44 -6.04 9.34
CA THR A 224 13.77 -6.31 10.59
C THR A 224 14.80 -6.73 11.64
N MET A 225 14.57 -6.40 12.89
CA MET A 225 15.39 -6.92 13.99
C MET A 225 15.10 -8.41 14.29
N CYS A 226 14.00 -8.94 13.76
CA CYS A 226 13.55 -10.29 14.04
C CYS A 226 13.09 -11.00 12.75
N PRO A 227 14.01 -11.46 11.88
CA PRO A 227 13.62 -12.21 10.68
C PRO A 227 12.89 -13.50 11.05
N TRP A 228 12.05 -14.01 10.15
CA TRP A 228 11.17 -15.15 10.45
C TRP A 228 11.91 -16.40 10.92
N GLU A 229 13.13 -16.63 10.46
CA GLU A 229 13.98 -17.78 10.87
C GLU A 229 15.06 -17.40 11.89
N TYR A 230 15.07 -16.14 12.37
CA TYR A 230 16.10 -15.58 13.26
C TYR A 230 17.52 -15.60 12.67
N VAL A 231 17.67 -15.90 11.38
CA VAL A 231 18.97 -15.95 10.71
C VAL A 231 19.36 -14.57 10.22
N VAL A 232 20.55 -14.13 10.58
CA VAL A 232 21.19 -12.89 10.14
C VAL A 232 22.55 -13.18 9.52
N ASP A 233 22.99 -12.29 8.63
CA ASP A 233 24.22 -12.45 7.87
C ASP A 233 25.14 -11.24 8.12
N TYR A 234 26.45 -11.45 8.08
CA TYR A 234 27.45 -10.37 8.08
C TYR A 234 28.73 -10.83 7.35
N GLU A 235 29.60 -9.91 7.00
CA GLU A 235 30.88 -10.14 6.35
C GLU A 235 31.96 -10.36 7.42
N GLY A 236 32.60 -11.53 7.43
CA GLY A 236 33.65 -11.87 8.34
C GLY A 236 35.00 -11.25 7.96
N PRO A 237 36.07 -11.49 8.77
CA PRO A 237 37.39 -10.88 8.58
C PRO A 237 38.06 -11.21 7.24
N ASP A 238 37.69 -12.33 6.65
CA ASP A 238 38.22 -12.82 5.35
C ASP A 238 37.33 -12.43 4.17
N GLY A 239 36.29 -11.58 4.40
CA GLY A 239 35.33 -11.18 3.40
C GLY A 239 34.28 -12.24 3.08
N THR A 240 34.25 -13.37 3.78
CA THR A 240 33.18 -14.35 3.59
C THR A 240 31.92 -14.02 4.36
N THR A 241 30.77 -14.43 3.82
CA THR A 241 29.49 -14.26 4.52
C THR A 241 29.34 -15.26 5.65
N VAL A 242 29.22 -14.76 6.86
CA VAL A 242 28.93 -15.53 8.08
C VAL A 242 27.43 -15.47 8.37
N LYS A 243 26.82 -16.64 8.65
CA LYS A 243 25.44 -16.76 9.07
C LYS A 243 25.35 -17.16 10.52
N MET A 244 24.45 -16.52 11.25
CA MET A 244 24.21 -16.86 12.65
C MET A 244 22.71 -16.81 12.95
N VAL A 245 22.29 -17.54 13.99
CA VAL A 245 20.93 -17.44 14.53
C VAL A 245 20.96 -16.42 15.66
N ALA A 246 20.27 -15.30 15.45
CA ALA A 246 20.17 -14.20 16.42
C ALA A 246 18.72 -14.08 16.90
N LYS A 247 18.35 -14.95 17.86
CA LYS A 247 17.01 -14.92 18.46
C LYS A 247 16.96 -13.87 19.57
N PRO A 248 15.91 -13.03 19.67
CA PRO A 248 15.74 -12.11 20.79
C PRO A 248 15.93 -12.80 22.15
N GLY A 249 16.73 -12.18 23.03
CA GLY A 249 17.09 -12.73 24.33
C GLY A 249 18.32 -13.63 24.35
N THR A 250 19.05 -13.73 23.25
CA THR A 250 20.33 -14.46 23.20
C THR A 250 21.52 -13.50 23.06
N ALA A 251 22.69 -13.94 23.51
CA ALA A 251 23.92 -13.16 23.39
C ALA A 251 24.27 -12.85 21.91
N GLU A 252 23.94 -13.75 21.00
CA GLU A 252 24.12 -13.56 19.56
C GLU A 252 23.24 -12.43 19.01
N PHE A 253 22.01 -12.29 19.53
CA PHE A 253 21.13 -11.16 19.19
C PHE A 253 21.72 -9.84 19.70
N ASP A 254 22.16 -9.81 20.95
CA ASP A 254 22.71 -8.61 21.56
C ASP A 254 24.00 -8.19 20.86
N ASP A 255 24.94 -9.10 20.59
CA ASP A 255 26.16 -8.82 19.85
C ASP A 255 25.91 -8.29 18.43
N TYR A 256 24.89 -8.82 17.73
CA TYR A 256 24.58 -8.39 16.37
C TYR A 256 23.91 -6.99 16.30
N TRP A 257 23.11 -6.66 17.31
CA TRP A 257 22.27 -5.46 17.25
C TRP A 257 22.75 -4.28 18.08
N HIS A 258 23.56 -4.51 19.16
CA HIS A 258 23.94 -3.45 20.07
C HIS A 258 24.71 -2.32 19.39
N ASP A 259 25.91 -2.61 18.90
CA ASP A 259 26.77 -1.62 18.26
C ASP A 259 26.12 -1.03 16.99
N PHE A 260 25.35 -1.87 16.27
CA PHE A 260 24.61 -1.40 15.10
C PHE A 260 23.57 -0.33 15.47
N LEU A 261 22.76 -0.56 16.48
CA LEU A 261 21.71 0.40 16.85
C LEU A 261 22.28 1.71 17.35
N GLU A 262 23.35 1.69 18.15
CA GLU A 262 24.03 2.92 18.58
C GLU A 262 24.58 3.70 17.38
N ASP A 263 25.28 3.03 16.47
CA ASP A 263 25.85 3.64 15.28
C ASP A 263 24.76 4.13 14.30
N PHE A 264 23.70 3.33 14.12
CA PHE A 264 22.57 3.67 13.24
C PHE A 264 21.78 4.87 13.76
N GLU A 265 21.51 4.94 15.06
CA GLU A 265 20.86 6.11 15.65
C GLU A 265 21.70 7.39 15.46
N ARG A 266 23.02 7.31 15.65
CA ARG A 266 23.95 8.41 15.39
C ARG A 266 23.91 8.81 13.91
N HIS A 267 24.02 7.84 12.99
CA HIS A 267 23.96 8.07 11.54
C HIS A 267 22.64 8.76 11.12
N LEU A 268 21.51 8.27 11.62
CA LEU A 268 20.20 8.88 11.34
C LEU A 268 20.06 10.30 11.92
N LYS A 269 20.66 10.59 13.08
CA LYS A 269 20.73 11.95 13.62
C LYS A 269 21.53 12.88 12.70
N GLU A 270 22.68 12.43 12.22
CA GLU A 270 23.53 13.19 11.29
C GLU A 270 22.81 13.49 9.96
N LYS A 271 21.99 12.55 9.47
CA LYS A 271 21.16 12.72 8.26
C LYS A 271 19.87 13.51 8.50
N GLY A 272 19.48 13.74 9.75
CA GLY A 272 18.19 14.37 10.08
C GLY A 272 16.97 13.45 9.81
N TRP A 273 17.16 12.14 9.87
CA TRP A 273 16.13 11.13 9.56
C TRP A 273 15.62 10.36 10.76
N LEU A 274 16.20 10.55 11.95
CA LEU A 274 15.88 9.76 13.13
C LEU A 274 14.39 9.83 13.50
N SER A 275 13.79 11.01 13.49
CA SER A 275 12.38 11.19 13.83
C SER A 275 11.40 10.49 12.88
N ASP A 276 11.87 10.15 11.69
CA ASP A 276 11.07 9.51 10.63
C ASP A 276 11.31 8.00 10.54
N THR A 277 12.30 7.46 11.28
CA THR A 277 12.75 6.08 11.12
C THR A 277 12.14 5.16 12.19
N TYR A 278 11.67 4.01 11.70
CA TYR A 278 11.12 2.93 12.51
C TYR A 278 11.96 1.66 12.31
N VAL A 279 12.33 0.97 13.40
CA VAL A 279 12.67 -0.44 13.32
C VAL A 279 11.38 -1.24 13.26
N ALA A 280 11.25 -2.07 12.22
CA ALA A 280 9.97 -2.68 11.87
C ALA A 280 10.03 -4.22 12.02
N MET A 281 8.98 -4.80 12.56
CA MET A 281 8.80 -6.24 12.73
C MET A 281 7.49 -6.72 12.11
N ASP A 282 7.47 -7.97 11.66
CA ASP A 282 6.34 -8.58 11.00
C ASP A 282 5.95 -9.90 11.68
N GLU A 283 4.73 -9.95 12.22
CA GLU A 283 4.07 -11.11 12.83
C GLU A 283 4.92 -11.88 13.85
N ARG A 284 5.60 -11.15 14.76
CA ARG A 284 6.41 -11.73 15.83
C ARG A 284 5.61 -12.03 17.09
N SER A 285 6.16 -12.89 17.94
CA SER A 285 5.55 -13.21 19.22
C SER A 285 5.63 -12.01 20.19
N PRO A 286 4.70 -11.91 21.16
CA PRO A 286 4.79 -10.86 22.18
C PRO A 286 6.10 -10.89 22.98
N GLU A 287 6.64 -12.09 23.22
CA GLU A 287 7.91 -12.28 23.95
C GLU A 287 9.09 -11.71 23.17
N ASP A 288 9.17 -11.98 21.86
CA ASP A 288 10.21 -11.42 20.99
C ASP A 288 10.09 -9.89 20.94
N LEU A 289 8.86 -9.38 20.78
CA LEU A 289 8.62 -7.92 20.69
C LEU A 289 8.89 -7.19 22.01
N ASP A 290 8.57 -7.79 23.14
CA ASP A 290 8.87 -7.22 24.47
C ASP A 290 10.37 -7.08 24.67
N TYR A 291 11.13 -8.13 24.33
CA TYR A 291 12.59 -8.07 24.40
C TYR A 291 13.16 -7.00 23.48
N ILE A 292 12.76 -6.98 22.21
CA ILE A 292 13.23 -6.01 21.22
C ILE A 292 12.90 -4.58 21.64
N ALA A 293 11.66 -4.32 22.10
CA ALA A 293 11.27 -2.98 22.52
C ALA A 293 12.12 -2.47 23.69
N LYS A 294 12.33 -3.30 24.70
CA LYS A 294 13.23 -2.95 25.83
C LYS A 294 14.66 -2.73 25.38
N PHE A 295 15.16 -3.57 24.48
CA PHE A 295 16.50 -3.48 23.93
C PHE A 295 16.70 -2.17 23.14
N VAL A 296 15.77 -1.85 22.22
CA VAL A 296 15.80 -0.59 21.45
C VAL A 296 15.72 0.62 22.36
N ARG A 297 14.83 0.64 23.36
CA ARG A 297 14.72 1.77 24.29
C ARG A 297 15.96 1.95 25.17
N HIS A 298 16.71 0.85 25.42
CA HIS A 298 17.96 0.91 26.15
C HIS A 298 19.14 1.41 25.30
N VAL A 299 19.28 0.88 24.08
CA VAL A 299 20.46 1.09 23.22
C VAL A 299 20.30 2.32 22.32
N ALA A 300 19.13 2.51 21.73
CA ALA A 300 18.84 3.57 20.74
C ALA A 300 17.45 4.17 20.98
N PRO A 301 17.25 4.91 22.09
CA PRO A 301 15.94 5.37 22.55
C PRO A 301 15.23 6.36 21.60
N GLY A 302 15.95 6.95 20.65
CA GLY A 302 15.37 7.83 19.64
C GLY A 302 14.72 7.10 18.47
N LEU A 303 14.97 5.80 18.30
CA LEU A 303 14.34 5.01 17.26
C LEU A 303 12.90 4.66 17.64
N LYS A 304 12.01 4.72 16.64
CA LYS A 304 10.61 4.29 16.76
C LYS A 304 10.47 2.82 16.40
N ILE A 305 9.38 2.21 16.90
CA ILE A 305 9.08 0.79 16.67
C ILE A 305 7.78 0.67 15.89
N SER A 306 7.81 -0.08 14.77
CA SER A 306 6.65 -0.41 13.96
C SER A 306 6.41 -1.91 13.92
N VAL A 307 5.15 -2.34 14.02
CA VAL A 307 4.78 -3.76 14.00
C VAL A 307 3.59 -3.98 13.06
N ALA A 308 3.73 -4.89 12.10
CA ALA A 308 2.59 -5.53 11.45
C ALA A 308 2.26 -6.82 12.21
N GLY A 309 1.05 -6.93 12.76
CA GLY A 309 0.72 -8.01 13.69
C GLY A 309 -0.67 -8.59 13.50
N ASN A 310 -0.79 -9.88 13.83
CA ASN A 310 -2.02 -10.65 13.72
C ASN A 310 -2.63 -11.05 15.09
N ARG A 311 -2.18 -10.42 16.17
CA ARG A 311 -2.65 -10.65 17.53
C ARG A 311 -3.34 -9.41 18.08
N PRO A 312 -4.31 -9.55 19.02
CA PRO A 312 -4.97 -8.39 19.62
C PRO A 312 -3.96 -7.48 20.35
N LEU A 313 -4.22 -6.18 20.39
CA LEU A 313 -3.34 -5.20 21.07
C LEU A 313 -3.12 -5.53 22.54
N SER A 314 -4.06 -6.19 23.21
CA SER A 314 -3.90 -6.68 24.57
C SER A 314 -2.75 -7.67 24.76
N ALA A 315 -2.38 -8.42 23.72
CA ALA A 315 -1.22 -9.31 23.74
C ALA A 315 0.11 -8.56 23.82
N PHE A 316 0.10 -7.27 23.48
CA PHE A 316 1.26 -6.37 23.50
C PHE A 316 1.16 -5.32 24.61
N ALA A 317 0.32 -5.57 25.62
CA ALA A 317 0.17 -4.62 26.74
C ALA A 317 1.51 -4.41 27.45
N GLY A 318 1.88 -3.13 27.63
CA GLY A 318 3.16 -2.74 28.20
C GLY A 318 4.35 -2.74 27.24
N ILE A 319 4.18 -3.18 26.01
CA ILE A 319 5.20 -3.09 24.96
C ILE A 319 5.06 -1.74 24.25
N ASP A 320 6.16 -1.00 24.16
CA ASP A 320 6.20 0.32 23.54
C ASP A 320 6.29 0.21 22.01
N ILE A 321 5.15 0.35 21.33
CA ILE A 321 5.01 0.27 19.88
C ILE A 321 4.44 1.59 19.35
N ASP A 322 5.21 2.31 18.53
CA ASP A 322 4.83 3.63 17.99
C ASP A 322 3.82 3.49 16.84
N SER A 323 3.99 2.50 15.95
CA SER A 323 3.09 2.21 14.82
C SER A 323 2.67 0.75 14.81
N TYR A 324 1.36 0.50 14.75
CA TYR A 324 0.82 -0.86 14.71
C TYR A 324 -0.16 -1.04 13.56
N SER A 325 0.11 -2.02 12.70
CA SER A 325 -0.81 -2.45 11.65
C SER A 325 -1.43 -3.79 11.99
N HIS A 326 -2.76 -3.88 12.10
CA HIS A 326 -3.45 -5.09 12.53
C HIS A 326 -4.02 -5.88 11.35
N SER A 327 -3.97 -7.22 11.45
CA SER A 327 -4.64 -8.07 10.45
C SER A 327 -6.15 -7.80 10.44
N PHE A 328 -6.68 -7.41 9.29
CA PHE A 328 -8.11 -7.12 9.13
C PHE A 328 -9.00 -8.30 9.55
N ARG A 329 -8.59 -9.52 9.22
CA ARG A 329 -9.32 -10.73 9.61
C ARG A 329 -9.48 -10.90 11.11
N ARG A 330 -8.56 -10.36 11.90
CA ARG A 330 -8.51 -10.49 13.37
C ARG A 330 -9.12 -9.29 14.09
N MET A 331 -9.57 -8.27 13.33
CA MET A 331 -10.17 -7.07 13.94
C MET A 331 -11.50 -7.39 14.60
N ASP A 332 -11.70 -6.79 15.76
CA ASP A 332 -12.93 -6.79 16.53
C ASP A 332 -13.21 -5.42 17.17
N ASP A 333 -14.34 -5.28 17.84
CA ASP A 333 -14.71 -4.02 18.49
C ASP A 333 -13.73 -3.62 19.60
N GLN A 334 -13.02 -4.59 20.22
CA GLN A 334 -12.00 -4.26 21.21
C GLN A 334 -10.80 -3.60 20.56
N PHE A 335 -10.33 -4.14 19.43
CA PHE A 335 -9.24 -3.51 18.68
C PHE A 335 -9.58 -2.08 18.29
N ILE A 336 -10.81 -1.80 17.84
CA ILE A 336 -11.25 -0.45 17.47
C ILE A 336 -11.19 0.50 18.68
N ARG A 337 -11.62 0.06 19.85
CA ARG A 337 -11.52 0.86 21.08
C ARG A 337 -10.07 1.15 21.47
N ASP A 338 -9.21 0.13 21.40
CA ASP A 338 -7.78 0.27 21.72
C ASP A 338 -7.07 1.19 20.73
N ALA A 339 -7.41 1.12 19.44
CA ALA A 339 -6.91 2.01 18.40
C ALA A 339 -7.26 3.48 18.67
N LEU A 340 -8.47 3.75 19.15
CA LEU A 340 -8.87 5.10 19.56
C LEU A 340 -8.04 5.64 20.73
N LEU A 341 -7.68 4.79 21.68
CA LEU A 341 -6.79 5.17 22.80
C LEU A 341 -5.38 5.48 22.28
N ARG A 342 -4.84 4.65 21.38
CA ARG A 342 -3.54 4.89 20.74
C ARG A 342 -3.52 6.21 19.95
N LYS A 343 -4.58 6.49 19.19
CA LYS A 343 -4.70 7.75 18.44
C LYS A 343 -4.65 8.99 19.34
N ARG A 344 -5.27 8.94 20.53
CA ARG A 344 -5.18 10.02 21.55
C ARG A 344 -3.77 10.24 22.09
N GLN A 345 -2.92 9.21 22.01
CA GLN A 345 -1.50 9.26 22.40
C GLN A 345 -0.59 9.70 21.23
N GLY A 346 -1.16 9.96 20.04
CA GLY A 346 -0.40 10.30 18.83
C GLY A 346 0.28 9.10 18.16
N LEU A 347 -0.12 7.88 18.53
CA LEU A 347 0.42 6.64 17.96
C LEU A 347 -0.35 6.24 16.69
N ILE A 348 0.37 5.73 15.71
CA ILE A 348 -0.20 5.31 14.43
C ILE A 348 -0.84 3.93 14.57
N THR A 349 -2.05 3.77 14.01
CA THR A 349 -2.74 2.49 13.96
C THR A 349 -3.42 2.32 12.61
N THR A 350 -3.00 1.29 11.87
CA THR A 350 -3.54 0.92 10.56
C THR A 350 -4.07 -0.51 10.58
N TYR A 351 -4.58 -0.98 9.45
CA TYR A 351 -4.79 -2.42 9.26
C TYR A 351 -4.24 -2.88 7.91
N TYR A 352 -4.08 -4.21 7.77
CA TYR A 352 -3.66 -4.82 6.51
C TYR A 352 -4.57 -5.96 6.08
N VAL A 353 -4.60 -6.21 4.77
CA VAL A 353 -5.03 -7.47 4.17
C VAL A 353 -3.81 -8.12 3.49
N CYS A 354 -3.79 -9.45 3.46
CA CYS A 354 -2.72 -10.22 2.81
C CYS A 354 -3.35 -11.42 2.06
N CYS A 355 -2.88 -12.64 2.26
CA CYS A 355 -3.56 -13.86 1.80
C CYS A 355 -4.94 -14.08 2.47
N GLU A 356 -5.27 -13.27 3.46
CA GLU A 356 -6.51 -13.26 4.25
C GLU A 356 -6.99 -11.83 4.53
N PRO A 357 -8.29 -11.61 4.70
CA PRO A 357 -9.41 -12.53 4.44
C PRO A 357 -9.62 -12.73 2.92
N PRO A 358 -10.44 -13.70 2.48
CA PRO A 358 -10.78 -13.80 1.07
C PRO A 358 -11.54 -12.57 0.57
N ARG A 359 -12.26 -11.84 1.44
CA ARG A 359 -13.03 -10.61 1.15
C ARG A 359 -13.16 -9.71 2.38
N PRO A 360 -13.11 -8.36 2.22
CA PRO A 360 -12.60 -7.67 1.03
C PRO A 360 -11.09 -7.88 0.91
N ASN A 361 -10.59 -7.91 -0.31
CA ASN A 361 -9.16 -8.02 -0.57
C ASN A 361 -8.79 -7.30 -1.89
N THR A 362 -7.53 -7.42 -2.28
CA THR A 362 -6.98 -6.85 -3.51
C THR A 362 -6.45 -7.93 -4.44
N PHE A 363 -7.05 -9.13 -4.44
CA PHE A 363 -6.74 -10.20 -5.39
C PHE A 363 -7.27 -9.86 -6.79
N MET A 364 -6.71 -10.49 -7.82
CA MET A 364 -7.26 -10.34 -9.17
C MET A 364 -8.70 -10.88 -9.28
N GLY A 365 -9.06 -11.88 -8.46
CA GLY A 365 -10.42 -12.40 -8.34
C GLY A 365 -11.34 -11.61 -7.40
N SER A 366 -10.86 -10.56 -6.74
CA SER A 366 -11.68 -9.70 -5.90
C SER A 366 -12.76 -8.99 -6.71
N GLY A 367 -13.95 -8.83 -6.13
CA GLY A 367 -15.06 -8.16 -6.79
C GLY A 367 -14.89 -6.63 -6.86
N ALA A 368 -15.73 -6.01 -7.68
CA ALA A 368 -15.75 -4.56 -7.80
C ALA A 368 -15.97 -3.88 -6.44
N GLY A 369 -15.20 -2.83 -6.16
CA GLY A 369 -15.26 -2.05 -4.92
C GLY A 369 -14.49 -2.65 -3.74
N GLU A 370 -13.98 -3.90 -3.80
CA GLU A 370 -13.24 -4.48 -2.67
C GLU A 370 -11.95 -3.70 -2.36
N ALA A 371 -11.14 -3.42 -3.38
CA ALA A 371 -9.90 -2.66 -3.21
C ALA A 371 -10.16 -1.22 -2.73
N PHE A 372 -11.23 -0.59 -3.22
CA PHE A 372 -11.70 0.71 -2.74
C PHE A 372 -12.06 0.65 -1.26
N VAL A 373 -12.85 -0.34 -0.85
CA VAL A 373 -13.25 -0.49 0.56
C VAL A 373 -12.05 -0.77 1.44
N CYS A 374 -11.10 -1.60 1.02
CA CYS A 374 -9.86 -1.84 1.77
C CYS A 374 -9.12 -0.54 2.12
N SER A 375 -9.14 0.45 1.23
CA SER A 375 -8.43 1.72 1.49
C SER A 375 -9.31 2.81 2.11
N PHE A 376 -10.63 2.81 1.88
CA PHE A 376 -11.53 3.81 2.47
C PHE A 376 -11.91 3.49 3.92
N TYR A 377 -12.12 2.21 4.23
CA TYR A 377 -12.69 1.79 5.50
C TYR A 377 -11.87 2.16 6.76
N PRO A 378 -10.52 2.26 6.73
CA PRO A 378 -9.76 2.67 7.92
C PRO A 378 -10.29 3.95 8.56
N VAL A 379 -10.59 4.98 7.77
CA VAL A 379 -11.01 6.29 8.30
C VAL A 379 -12.39 6.25 8.94
N VAL A 380 -13.27 5.37 8.48
CA VAL A 380 -14.59 5.12 9.10
C VAL A 380 -14.44 4.55 10.51
N LEU A 381 -13.42 3.70 10.71
CA LEU A 381 -13.04 3.11 12.00
C LEU A 381 -12.17 4.03 12.87
N ASN A 382 -11.88 5.26 12.40
CA ASN A 382 -10.92 6.18 13.00
C ASN A 382 -9.47 5.64 13.07
N LEU A 383 -9.12 4.68 12.22
CA LEU A 383 -7.74 4.26 12.00
C LEU A 383 -7.03 5.26 11.07
N ASP A 384 -5.69 5.19 11.06
CA ASP A 384 -4.89 6.16 10.32
C ASP A 384 -4.69 5.79 8.85
N GLY A 385 -4.85 4.50 8.48
CA GLY A 385 -4.67 4.08 7.09
C GLY A 385 -4.57 2.58 6.87
N PHE A 386 -3.85 2.20 5.83
CA PHE A 386 -3.83 0.86 5.28
C PHE A 386 -2.40 0.40 4.95
N LEU A 387 -2.10 -0.85 5.26
CA LEU A 387 -0.87 -1.52 4.88
C LEU A 387 -1.15 -2.71 3.96
N ARG A 388 -0.22 -2.97 3.03
CA ARG A 388 -0.16 -4.23 2.27
C ARG A 388 1.29 -4.63 2.03
N TRP A 389 1.58 -5.93 2.27
CA TRP A 389 2.93 -6.49 2.27
C TRP A 389 3.62 -6.53 0.90
N ALA A 390 2.85 -6.28 -0.20
CA ALA A 390 3.42 -6.38 -1.53
C ALA A 390 2.78 -5.39 -2.52
N TYR A 391 3.56 -4.37 -2.88
CA TYR A 391 3.23 -3.47 -3.98
C TYR A 391 3.64 -4.06 -5.33
N ASN A 392 4.86 -4.62 -5.41
CA ASN A 392 5.50 -5.06 -6.65
C ASN A 392 6.42 -6.29 -6.46
N SER A 393 6.03 -7.24 -5.62
CA SER A 393 6.76 -8.49 -5.42
C SER A 393 6.37 -9.52 -6.48
N TRP A 394 6.79 -9.32 -7.71
CA TRP A 394 6.38 -10.09 -8.88
C TRP A 394 6.89 -11.53 -8.87
N GLY A 395 6.05 -12.46 -9.39
CA GLY A 395 6.42 -13.83 -9.74
C GLY A 395 7.33 -13.92 -10.98
N GLU A 396 7.27 -15.06 -11.69
CA GLU A 396 8.13 -15.32 -12.87
C GLU A 396 7.73 -14.50 -14.09
N ASP A 397 6.45 -14.49 -14.44
CA ASP A 397 5.89 -13.82 -15.63
C ASP A 397 4.66 -13.01 -15.25
N PRO A 398 4.85 -11.87 -14.57
CA PRO A 398 3.74 -11.11 -14.00
C PRO A 398 2.82 -10.46 -15.04
N LEU A 399 3.22 -10.40 -16.32
CA LEU A 399 2.34 -9.92 -17.40
C LEU A 399 1.33 -10.98 -17.84
N ARG A 400 1.52 -12.25 -17.44
CA ARG A 400 0.63 -13.37 -17.79
C ARG A 400 0.11 -14.11 -16.58
N ASP A 401 0.91 -14.17 -15.50
CA ASP A 401 0.58 -14.90 -14.29
C ASP A 401 1.05 -14.11 -13.05
N MET A 402 0.09 -13.68 -12.24
CA MET A 402 0.32 -12.93 -10.98
C MET A 402 0.29 -13.84 -9.75
N THR A 403 0.40 -15.16 -9.92
CA THR A 403 0.55 -16.09 -8.82
C THR A 403 2.01 -16.24 -8.39
N TYR A 404 2.22 -16.63 -7.16
CA TYR A 404 3.51 -17.08 -6.68
C TYR A 404 3.34 -18.11 -5.56
N ARG A 405 3.78 -19.37 -5.78
CA ARG A 405 3.63 -20.47 -4.82
C ARG A 405 2.16 -20.63 -4.38
N ARG A 406 1.90 -20.51 -3.06
CA ARG A 406 0.56 -20.58 -2.46
C ARG A 406 -0.22 -19.26 -2.48
N TRP A 407 0.43 -18.19 -2.90
CA TRP A 407 -0.18 -16.87 -2.91
C TRP A 407 -1.14 -16.74 -4.08
N ALA A 408 -2.35 -16.31 -3.80
CA ALA A 408 -3.38 -16.10 -4.80
C ALA A 408 -2.93 -15.06 -5.84
N SER A 409 -3.50 -15.14 -7.05
CA SER A 409 -3.18 -14.18 -8.10
C SER A 409 -3.49 -12.75 -7.66
N GLY A 410 -2.47 -11.90 -7.73
CA GLY A 410 -2.54 -10.50 -7.29
C GLY A 410 -2.26 -10.26 -5.81
N ASP A 411 -2.02 -11.30 -5.00
CA ASP A 411 -1.59 -11.13 -3.61
C ASP A 411 -0.21 -10.47 -3.54
N THR A 412 0.67 -10.79 -4.48
CA THR A 412 2.07 -10.36 -4.48
C THR A 412 2.32 -9.03 -5.17
N ALA A 413 1.36 -8.46 -5.88
CA ALA A 413 1.55 -7.17 -6.55
C ALA A 413 0.25 -6.45 -6.90
N LEU A 414 0.32 -5.13 -6.91
CA LEU A 414 -0.75 -4.21 -7.32
C LEU A 414 -0.46 -3.48 -8.64
N VAL A 415 0.76 -3.58 -9.14
CA VAL A 415 1.23 -2.94 -10.37
C VAL A 415 2.02 -3.90 -11.23
N TYR A 416 2.20 -3.57 -12.50
CA TYR A 416 2.92 -4.38 -13.46
C TYR A 416 4.34 -3.85 -13.74
N PRO A 417 5.26 -4.72 -14.21
CA PRO A 417 6.65 -4.34 -14.43
C PRO A 417 6.89 -3.20 -15.41
N ASP A 418 6.00 -3.02 -16.36
CA ASP A 418 6.05 -1.93 -17.34
C ASP A 418 5.53 -0.59 -16.80
N GLY A 419 5.22 -0.53 -15.50
CA GLY A 419 4.71 0.65 -14.83
C GLY A 419 3.19 0.82 -14.94
N SER A 420 2.47 -0.04 -15.69
CA SER A 420 1.01 0.04 -15.74
C SER A 420 0.39 -0.35 -14.40
N PRO A 421 -0.59 0.42 -13.89
CA PRO A 421 -1.33 0.05 -12.69
C PRO A 421 -2.27 -1.13 -12.99
N SER A 422 -2.58 -1.94 -11.98
CA SER A 422 -3.74 -2.81 -12.05
C SER A 422 -5.02 -2.01 -11.78
N TRP A 423 -6.17 -2.55 -12.21
CA TRP A 423 -7.46 -1.96 -11.85
C TRP A 423 -7.64 -1.86 -10.33
N ARG A 424 -7.17 -2.86 -9.59
CA ARG A 424 -7.19 -2.91 -8.11
C ARG A 424 -6.41 -1.74 -7.49
N PHE A 425 -5.27 -1.37 -8.06
CA PHE A 425 -4.50 -0.22 -7.61
C PHE A 425 -5.23 1.10 -7.88
N LEU A 426 -5.88 1.24 -9.04
CA LEU A 426 -6.69 2.42 -9.34
C LEU A 426 -7.89 2.56 -8.40
N GLU A 427 -8.62 1.47 -8.10
CA GLU A 427 -9.70 1.48 -7.11
C GLU A 427 -9.18 1.78 -5.69
N LEU A 428 -8.02 1.24 -5.31
CA LEU A 428 -7.39 1.52 -4.03
C LEU A 428 -7.03 3.01 -3.91
N LYS A 429 -6.44 3.61 -4.96
CA LYS A 429 -6.15 5.04 -5.01
C LYS A 429 -7.42 5.89 -4.90
N ASN A 430 -8.48 5.51 -5.60
CA ASN A 430 -9.78 6.17 -5.47
C ASN A 430 -10.25 6.17 -4.00
N GLY A 431 -10.20 5.01 -3.34
CA GLY A 431 -10.60 4.88 -1.93
C GLY A 431 -9.77 5.75 -0.98
N ILE A 432 -8.45 5.85 -1.20
CA ILE A 432 -7.56 6.72 -0.41
C ILE A 432 -7.96 8.20 -0.56
N GLN A 433 -8.23 8.66 -1.79
CA GLN A 433 -8.65 10.04 -2.02
C GLN A 433 -9.99 10.34 -1.34
N GLN A 434 -10.94 9.40 -1.39
CA GLN A 434 -12.22 9.57 -0.66
C GLN A 434 -11.99 9.54 0.86
N ALA A 435 -11.06 8.72 1.36
CA ALA A 435 -10.69 8.70 2.77
C ALA A 435 -10.12 10.06 3.23
N GLU A 436 -9.25 10.66 2.43
CA GLU A 436 -8.71 11.99 2.73
C GLU A 436 -9.79 13.07 2.73
N LYS A 437 -10.74 13.04 1.78
CA LYS A 437 -11.92 13.94 1.79
C LYS A 437 -12.75 13.76 3.04
N PHE A 438 -12.99 12.51 3.46
CA PHE A 438 -13.70 12.21 4.69
C PHE A 438 -13.01 12.86 5.90
N CYS A 439 -11.69 12.73 6.00
CA CYS A 439 -10.90 13.35 7.06
C CYS A 439 -10.99 14.87 7.03
N ILE A 440 -10.86 15.49 5.85
CA ILE A 440 -10.95 16.95 5.69
C ILE A 440 -12.33 17.46 6.15
N LEU A 441 -13.40 16.82 5.69
CA LEU A 441 -14.76 17.22 6.07
C LEU A 441 -15.03 17.03 7.56
N HIS A 442 -14.52 15.94 8.14
CA HIS A 442 -14.60 15.66 9.57
C HIS A 442 -13.90 16.75 10.39
N ASP A 443 -12.67 17.09 10.04
CA ASP A 443 -11.86 18.09 10.76
C ASP A 443 -12.44 19.51 10.67
N MET A 444 -13.09 19.82 9.55
CA MET A 444 -13.84 21.07 9.37
C MET A 444 -15.16 21.11 10.13
N GLY A 445 -15.60 19.99 10.73
CA GLY A 445 -16.95 19.85 11.29
C GLY A 445 -18.07 19.98 10.24
N ALA A 446 -17.73 19.78 8.96
CA ALA A 446 -18.64 19.95 7.83
C ALA A 446 -19.39 18.65 7.53
N ARG A 447 -20.62 18.75 7.05
CA ARG A 447 -21.43 17.65 6.51
C ARG A 447 -21.54 16.46 7.49
N LYS A 448 -21.74 16.74 8.76
CA LYS A 448 -21.77 15.73 9.83
C LYS A 448 -22.76 14.59 9.55
N ASP A 449 -23.96 14.91 9.08
CA ASP A 449 -25.01 13.90 8.82
C ASP A 449 -24.59 12.93 7.69
N ASP A 450 -23.94 13.43 6.64
CA ASP A 450 -23.39 12.64 5.55
C ASP A 450 -22.25 11.70 6.03
N LEU A 451 -21.36 12.21 6.88
CA LEU A 451 -20.27 11.40 7.44
C LEU A 451 -20.81 10.33 8.42
N ASP A 452 -21.86 10.66 9.19
CA ASP A 452 -22.53 9.72 10.07
C ASP A 452 -23.34 8.68 9.29
N GLU A 453 -23.91 9.05 8.12
CA GLU A 453 -24.51 8.09 7.19
C GLU A 453 -23.45 7.08 6.70
N LEU A 454 -22.30 7.56 6.25
CA LEU A 454 -21.19 6.68 5.85
C LEU A 454 -20.76 5.73 6.98
N ARG A 455 -20.59 6.23 8.21
CA ARG A 455 -20.25 5.37 9.36
C ARG A 455 -21.28 4.28 9.59
N ARG A 456 -22.57 4.56 9.48
CA ARG A 456 -23.65 3.58 9.65
C ARG A 456 -23.67 2.51 8.55
N MET A 457 -23.20 2.84 7.33
CA MET A 457 -23.17 1.89 6.21
C MET A 457 -22.04 0.85 6.35
N PHE A 458 -20.97 1.16 7.07
CA PHE A 458 -19.79 0.33 7.21
C PHE A 458 -19.77 -0.40 8.55
N VAL A 459 -20.62 -1.41 8.69
CA VAL A 459 -20.61 -2.28 9.89
C VAL A 459 -19.50 -3.30 9.78
N LEU A 460 -18.63 -3.40 10.80
CA LEU A 460 -17.42 -4.25 10.76
C LEU A 460 -17.75 -5.70 10.37
N ARG A 461 -18.74 -6.30 11.00
CA ARG A 461 -19.16 -7.67 10.72
C ARG A 461 -19.54 -7.85 9.24
N ASP A 462 -20.33 -6.93 8.69
CA ASP A 462 -20.82 -7.04 7.31
C ASP A 462 -19.67 -6.87 6.32
N VAL A 463 -18.75 -5.94 6.58
CA VAL A 463 -17.55 -5.75 5.77
C VAL A 463 -16.64 -6.98 5.82
N GLN A 464 -16.53 -7.65 6.98
CA GLN A 464 -15.69 -8.86 7.12
C GLN A 464 -16.32 -10.13 6.55
N THR A 465 -17.65 -10.24 6.52
CA THR A 465 -18.34 -11.46 6.09
C THR A 465 -18.84 -11.39 4.64
N GLY A 466 -18.78 -10.24 4.03
CA GLY A 466 -19.20 -9.99 2.66
C GLY A 466 -20.44 -9.11 2.58
N THR A 467 -20.33 -8.05 1.81
CA THR A 467 -21.38 -7.08 1.50
C THR A 467 -21.29 -6.70 0.02
N ASP A 468 -22.18 -5.85 -0.45
CA ASP A 468 -22.07 -5.24 -1.78
C ASP A 468 -21.04 -4.10 -1.75
N TYR A 469 -19.77 -4.44 -1.95
CA TYR A 469 -18.66 -3.48 -1.91
C TYR A 469 -18.74 -2.45 -3.05
N ALA A 470 -19.27 -2.82 -4.21
CA ALA A 470 -19.49 -1.90 -5.32
C ALA A 470 -20.50 -0.82 -4.94
N ARG A 471 -21.62 -1.21 -4.32
CA ARG A 471 -22.61 -0.26 -3.81
C ARG A 471 -22.04 0.65 -2.72
N LEU A 472 -21.22 0.11 -1.81
CA LEU A 472 -20.55 0.93 -0.79
C LEU A 472 -19.63 1.96 -1.43
N ARG A 473 -18.79 1.57 -2.39
CA ARG A 473 -17.93 2.47 -3.16
C ARG A 473 -18.72 3.59 -3.81
N ASP A 474 -19.78 3.24 -4.56
CA ASP A 474 -20.58 4.20 -5.32
C ASP A 474 -21.27 5.21 -4.38
N LYS A 475 -21.76 4.74 -3.23
CA LYS A 475 -22.37 5.63 -2.22
C LYS A 475 -21.34 6.55 -1.55
N VAL A 476 -20.12 6.08 -1.27
CA VAL A 476 -19.04 6.94 -0.76
C VAL A 476 -18.74 8.07 -1.75
N ILE A 477 -18.55 7.72 -3.04
CA ILE A 477 -18.24 8.68 -4.09
C ILE A 477 -19.41 9.68 -4.25
N GLU A 478 -20.65 9.21 -4.29
CA GLU A 478 -21.85 10.05 -4.36
C GLU A 478 -21.89 11.05 -3.19
N ILE A 479 -21.79 10.52 -1.96
CA ILE A 479 -21.92 11.34 -0.75
C ILE A 479 -20.79 12.37 -0.67
N LEU A 480 -19.53 12.00 -0.82
CA LEU A 480 -18.40 12.90 -0.61
C LEU A 480 -18.25 13.95 -1.73
N ASN A 481 -18.84 13.73 -2.90
CA ASN A 481 -18.82 14.64 -4.04
C ASN A 481 -20.12 15.47 -4.23
N LYS A 482 -21.06 15.41 -3.28
CA LYS A 482 -22.21 16.34 -3.29
C LYS A 482 -21.72 17.79 -3.22
N ARG A 483 -22.39 18.68 -3.95
CA ARG A 483 -22.12 20.14 -3.95
C ARG A 483 -22.40 20.79 -2.60
#